data_7a90eddfc052b592a102928e3c831cb7
#
_entry.id   7a90eddfc052b592a102928e3c831cb7
#
_cell.length_a   1.000
_cell.length_b   1.000
_cell.length_c   1.000
_cell.angle_alpha   90.00
_cell.angle_beta   90.00
_cell.angle_gamma   90.00
#
_symmetry.space_group_name_H-M   'P 1'
#
loop_
_entity.id
_entity.type
_entity.pdbx_description
1 polymer ?
#
loop_
_entity_poly.entity_id
_entity_poly.type
_entity_poly.pdbx_seq_one_letter_code
_entity_poly.pdbx_strand_id
1 'polypeptide(L)'
;MEGRNPRRWWILIVLCLSTLVLVVDSMALTVAVPSMTEDLKATAQDTQWILDSYILVFAGLLLTSGSLGDRFGRRKIMIIGLLLFGAASLAATVCTNPGEVIASRVAMGVGGALIMPSTLSILITVFEEDERGKAMAAWGSVSMLGLVGSPVLGGVLIDHFSWHSIFFINVPVVVLAITAALVLMPESRGPWQKADPLGAVLSAVGMTALIWWIIEIPKHGAFGGTSLVSLAVAVVALGGFVVWENVVAEPMVPLVLFKQRNFSGGSLSLTLVQIGNGGLLLVLTQYLQFVLDYSPVKAGLAFVPMAVAALIGNGAGAGLTAKIGFRPLVLVGMGLMAGSFVLLSTVDADTGFTVPAVALALLGLGAGLAMPAAVGALMGEIPPEKAGVGSALNDTIQQAGTALGIAILGSLLASGYADKMPAGSSEPARQSIVGALAEAGAKDDAGLAHAAREAFTSAMSTTLTVSAAGVLAAALLAAVVLRNRKPGAAEAPEAPKEDIAELAV
;
A
#
# COMPACT_ATOMS: atom_id res chain seq x y z
N MET A 1 -33.46 11.27 13.35
CA MET A 1 -32.18 11.35 14.06
C MET A 1 -31.85 9.95 14.57
N GLU A 2 -31.23 9.13 13.75
CA GLU A 2 -30.63 7.89 14.25
C GLU A 2 -29.41 8.31 15.06
N GLY A 3 -29.44 8.04 16.36
CA GLY A 3 -28.36 8.45 17.27
C GLY A 3 -27.06 7.72 16.95
N ARG A 4 -25.94 8.37 17.24
CA ARG A 4 -24.58 7.81 17.10
C ARG A 4 -24.50 6.39 17.63
N ASN A 5 -23.96 5.46 16.84
CA ASN A 5 -23.80 4.08 17.28
C ASN A 5 -22.90 4.03 18.54
N PRO A 6 -23.43 3.61 19.72
CA PRO A 6 -22.66 3.62 20.97
C PRO A 6 -21.46 2.68 20.94
N ARG A 7 -21.46 1.68 20.04
CA ARG A 7 -20.40 0.69 19.90
C ARG A 7 -19.37 1.04 18.83
N ARG A 8 -19.44 2.24 18.19
CA ARG A 8 -18.60 2.61 17.04
C ARG A 8 -17.09 2.47 17.29
N TRP A 9 -16.59 2.83 18.47
CA TRP A 9 -15.18 2.69 18.81
C TRP A 9 -14.73 1.24 18.98
N TRP A 10 -15.62 0.36 19.48
CA TRP A 10 -15.36 -1.08 19.51
C TRP A 10 -15.34 -1.69 18.10
N ILE A 11 -16.21 -1.23 17.23
CA ILE A 11 -16.21 -1.60 15.82
C ILE A 11 -14.89 -1.18 15.17
N LEU A 12 -14.39 0.03 15.47
CA LEU A 12 -13.08 0.48 14.96
C LEU A 12 -11.94 -0.45 15.38
N ILE A 13 -11.93 -0.92 16.64
CA ILE A 13 -10.94 -1.89 17.09
C ILE A 13 -10.99 -3.17 16.25
N VAL A 14 -12.17 -3.67 15.93
CA VAL A 14 -12.32 -4.87 15.09
C VAL A 14 -11.81 -4.61 13.66
N LEU A 15 -12.11 -3.44 13.11
CA LEU A 15 -11.58 -3.04 11.79
C LEU A 15 -10.05 -2.94 11.80
N CYS A 16 -9.49 -2.33 12.86
CA CYS A 16 -8.05 -2.24 13.08
C CYS A 16 -7.40 -3.62 13.19
N LEU A 17 -8.00 -4.56 13.94
CA LEU A 17 -7.50 -5.94 14.05
C LEU A 17 -7.56 -6.67 12.71
N SER A 18 -8.62 -6.48 11.93
CA SER A 18 -8.76 -7.07 10.61
C SER A 18 -7.73 -6.55 9.61
N THR A 19 -7.38 -5.26 9.69
CA THR A 19 -6.30 -4.67 8.88
C THR A 19 -4.92 -5.11 9.38
N LEU A 20 -4.72 -5.16 10.68
CA LEU A 20 -3.45 -5.53 11.30
C LEU A 20 -3.01 -6.93 10.88
N VAL A 21 -3.93 -7.89 10.83
CA VAL A 21 -3.60 -9.27 10.43
C VAL A 21 -3.05 -9.35 9.02
N LEU A 22 -3.56 -8.53 8.08
CA LEU A 22 -3.06 -8.48 6.70
C LEU A 22 -1.65 -7.87 6.64
N VAL A 23 -1.41 -6.80 7.41
CA VAL A 23 -0.10 -6.12 7.44
C VAL A 23 0.95 -6.99 8.11
N VAL A 24 0.60 -7.62 9.24
CA VAL A 24 1.51 -8.51 9.97
C VAL A 24 1.89 -9.70 9.10
N ASP A 25 0.94 -10.36 8.46
CA ASP A 25 1.19 -11.49 7.58
C ASP A 25 2.18 -11.13 6.46
N SER A 26 1.94 -10.02 5.77
CA SER A 26 2.78 -9.59 4.64
C SER A 26 4.21 -9.25 5.06
N MET A 27 4.40 -8.61 6.20
CA MET A 27 5.71 -8.17 6.67
C MET A 27 6.48 -9.29 7.40
N ALA A 28 5.80 -10.10 8.22
CA ALA A 28 6.44 -11.20 8.94
C ALA A 28 6.95 -12.29 7.98
N LEU A 29 6.25 -12.50 6.86
CA LEU A 29 6.66 -13.47 5.84
C LEU A 29 8.05 -13.13 5.25
N THR A 30 8.38 -11.87 5.08
CA THR A 30 9.70 -11.48 4.55
C THR A 30 10.85 -11.92 5.44
N VAL A 31 10.63 -11.98 6.76
CA VAL A 31 11.62 -12.48 7.73
C VAL A 31 11.72 -14.01 7.68
N ALA A 32 10.63 -14.70 7.32
CA ALA A 32 10.57 -16.18 7.25
C ALA A 32 11.18 -16.74 5.97
N VAL A 33 11.37 -15.93 4.92
CA VAL A 33 11.86 -16.40 3.61
C VAL A 33 13.08 -17.31 3.69
N PRO A 34 14.18 -16.99 4.43
CA PRO A 34 15.34 -17.86 4.49
C PRO A 34 15.03 -19.24 5.07
N SER A 35 14.38 -19.29 6.25
CA SER A 35 14.03 -20.56 6.93
C SER A 35 13.05 -21.40 6.10
N MET A 36 12.09 -20.75 5.44
CA MET A 36 11.10 -21.40 4.59
C MET A 36 11.75 -21.96 3.31
N THR A 37 12.67 -21.21 2.70
CA THR A 37 13.38 -21.62 1.50
C THR A 37 14.25 -22.85 1.77
N GLU A 38 14.91 -22.89 2.92
CA GLU A 38 15.75 -24.01 3.35
C GLU A 38 14.90 -25.27 3.62
N ASP A 39 13.84 -25.15 4.39
CA ASP A 39 12.97 -26.26 4.82
C ASP A 39 12.19 -26.87 3.65
N LEU A 40 11.59 -26.03 2.80
CA LEU A 40 10.83 -26.46 1.63
C LEU A 40 11.71 -26.81 0.42
N LYS A 41 13.03 -26.60 0.48
CA LYS A 41 13.96 -26.70 -0.65
C LYS A 41 13.47 -25.88 -1.85
N ALA A 42 12.90 -24.71 -1.57
CA ALA A 42 12.29 -23.84 -2.57
C ALA A 42 13.36 -23.20 -3.47
N THR A 43 13.07 -23.15 -4.76
CA THR A 43 13.89 -22.39 -5.70
C THR A 43 13.68 -20.89 -5.51
N ALA A 44 14.56 -20.06 -6.08
CA ALA A 44 14.37 -18.60 -6.09
C ALA A 44 13.04 -18.21 -6.77
N GLN A 45 12.62 -18.95 -7.78
CA GLN A 45 11.34 -18.74 -8.46
C GLN A 45 10.17 -19.10 -7.55
N ASP A 46 10.22 -20.23 -6.82
CA ASP A 46 9.18 -20.61 -5.87
C ASP A 46 9.03 -19.57 -4.77
N THR A 47 10.14 -19.13 -4.19
CA THR A 47 10.19 -18.07 -3.15
C THR A 47 9.52 -16.81 -3.63
N GLN A 48 9.81 -16.41 -4.86
CA GLN A 48 9.17 -15.24 -5.46
C GLN A 48 7.65 -15.43 -5.62
N TRP A 49 7.20 -16.59 -6.14
CA TRP A 49 5.78 -16.86 -6.26
C TRP A 49 5.06 -16.91 -4.90
N ILE A 50 5.71 -17.39 -3.84
CA ILE A 50 5.15 -17.35 -2.48
C ILE A 50 4.87 -15.91 -2.05
N LEU A 51 5.73 -14.95 -2.38
CA LEU A 51 5.54 -13.54 -2.06
C LEU A 51 4.53 -12.87 -2.99
N ASP A 52 4.71 -13.04 -4.29
CA ASP A 52 3.99 -12.26 -5.31
C ASP A 52 2.56 -12.74 -5.52
N SER A 53 2.27 -14.05 -5.38
CA SER A 53 0.93 -14.61 -5.61
C SER A 53 -0.15 -13.97 -4.73
N TYR A 54 0.18 -13.71 -3.47
CA TYR A 54 -0.71 -12.98 -2.55
C TYR A 54 -1.01 -11.57 -3.08
N ILE A 55 0.02 -10.80 -3.42
CA ILE A 55 -0.10 -9.40 -3.86
C ILE A 55 -0.88 -9.30 -5.16
N LEU A 56 -0.59 -10.18 -6.13
CA LEU A 56 -1.27 -10.22 -7.43
C LEU A 56 -2.77 -10.46 -7.28
N VAL A 57 -3.14 -11.48 -6.52
CA VAL A 57 -4.55 -11.84 -6.30
C VAL A 57 -5.27 -10.77 -5.46
N PHE A 58 -4.61 -10.31 -4.39
CA PHE A 58 -5.12 -9.26 -3.53
C PHE A 58 -5.44 -7.99 -4.34
N ALA A 59 -4.48 -7.45 -5.07
CA ALA A 59 -4.66 -6.23 -5.85
C ALA A 59 -5.66 -6.40 -7.00
N GLY A 60 -5.64 -7.56 -7.68
CA GLY A 60 -6.54 -7.86 -8.78
C GLY A 60 -8.01 -7.89 -8.37
N LEU A 61 -8.31 -8.35 -7.15
CA LEU A 61 -9.68 -8.54 -6.69
C LEU A 61 -10.26 -7.37 -5.86
N LEU A 62 -9.46 -6.34 -5.54
CA LEU A 62 -9.89 -5.23 -4.68
C LEU A 62 -11.18 -4.57 -5.17
N LEU A 63 -11.25 -4.17 -6.45
CA LEU A 63 -12.41 -3.48 -7.02
C LEU A 63 -13.66 -4.37 -6.99
N THR A 64 -13.52 -5.61 -7.40
CA THR A 64 -14.60 -6.60 -7.35
C THR A 64 -15.12 -6.80 -5.93
N SER A 65 -14.21 -6.88 -4.95
CA SER A 65 -14.54 -7.09 -3.54
C SER A 65 -15.32 -5.92 -2.94
N GLY A 66 -14.99 -4.68 -3.31
CA GLY A 66 -15.74 -3.50 -2.90
C GLY A 66 -17.18 -3.53 -3.40
N SER A 67 -17.39 -3.86 -4.67
CA SER A 67 -18.73 -4.03 -5.26
C SER A 67 -19.52 -5.16 -4.59
N LEU A 68 -18.87 -6.30 -4.29
CA LEU A 68 -19.50 -7.41 -3.55
C LEU A 68 -19.92 -6.98 -2.15
N GLY A 69 -19.10 -6.18 -1.46
CA GLY A 69 -19.40 -5.63 -0.14
C GLY A 69 -20.66 -4.76 -0.14
N ASP A 70 -20.74 -3.83 -1.09
CA ASP A 70 -21.90 -2.95 -1.22
C ASP A 70 -23.19 -3.74 -1.57
N ARG A 71 -23.08 -4.77 -2.39
CA ARG A 71 -24.23 -5.57 -2.83
C ARG A 71 -24.71 -6.58 -1.78
N PHE A 72 -23.82 -7.40 -1.22
CA PHE A 72 -24.16 -8.54 -0.39
C PHE A 72 -24.09 -8.24 1.12
N GLY A 73 -23.49 -7.13 1.49
CA GLY A 73 -23.31 -6.69 2.86
C GLY A 73 -21.84 -6.64 3.25
N ARG A 74 -21.41 -5.48 3.73
CA ARG A 74 -20.00 -5.17 4.04
C ARG A 74 -19.47 -6.03 5.17
N ARG A 75 -20.25 -6.19 6.27
CA ARG A 75 -19.89 -7.09 7.37
C ARG A 75 -19.79 -8.54 6.90
N LYS A 76 -20.78 -8.99 6.12
CA LYS A 76 -20.82 -10.37 5.62
C LYS A 76 -19.62 -10.69 4.75
N ILE A 77 -19.28 -9.82 3.81
CA ILE A 77 -18.11 -9.99 2.91
C ILE A 77 -16.81 -9.96 3.70
N MET A 78 -16.67 -9.06 4.68
CA MET A 78 -15.49 -9.02 5.57
C MET A 78 -15.35 -10.34 6.35
N ILE A 79 -16.42 -10.88 6.91
CA ILE A 79 -16.39 -12.16 7.65
C ILE A 79 -16.01 -13.32 6.73
N ILE A 80 -16.56 -13.38 5.50
CA ILE A 80 -16.16 -14.38 4.51
C ILE A 80 -14.67 -14.25 4.18
N GLY A 81 -14.18 -13.02 4.01
CA GLY A 81 -12.76 -12.74 3.79
C GLY A 81 -11.89 -13.22 4.96
N LEU A 82 -12.28 -12.91 6.20
CA LEU A 82 -11.58 -13.37 7.41
C LEU A 82 -11.58 -14.90 7.54
N LEU A 83 -12.71 -15.56 7.26
CA LEU A 83 -12.81 -17.01 7.28
C LEU A 83 -11.88 -17.66 6.24
N LEU A 84 -11.89 -17.14 5.02
CA LEU A 84 -11.03 -17.64 3.94
C LEU A 84 -9.55 -17.40 4.26
N PHE A 85 -9.20 -16.20 4.71
CA PHE A 85 -7.84 -15.84 5.11
C PHE A 85 -7.34 -16.72 6.26
N GLY A 86 -8.15 -16.88 7.31
CA GLY A 86 -7.80 -17.72 8.46
C GLY A 86 -7.68 -19.19 8.13
N ALA A 87 -8.59 -19.74 7.30
CA ALA A 87 -8.55 -21.12 6.86
C ALA A 87 -7.32 -21.39 5.97
N ALA A 88 -7.02 -20.49 5.03
CA ALA A 88 -5.85 -20.58 4.19
C ALA A 88 -4.54 -20.44 4.99
N SER A 89 -4.52 -19.53 5.99
CA SER A 89 -3.41 -19.36 6.91
C SER A 89 -3.20 -20.63 7.76
N LEU A 90 -4.28 -21.24 8.25
CA LEU A 90 -4.20 -22.53 8.96
C LEU A 90 -3.70 -23.65 8.04
N ALA A 91 -4.13 -23.71 6.78
CA ALA A 91 -3.62 -24.65 5.81
C ALA A 91 -2.12 -24.49 5.55
N ALA A 92 -1.63 -23.23 5.50
CA ALA A 92 -0.22 -22.93 5.33
C ALA A 92 0.66 -23.48 6.47
N THR A 93 0.10 -23.70 7.68
CA THR A 93 0.85 -24.27 8.82
C THR A 93 1.18 -25.76 8.67
N VAL A 94 0.61 -26.44 7.69
CA VAL A 94 0.86 -27.87 7.45
C VAL A 94 1.42 -28.14 6.06
N CYS A 95 1.78 -27.10 5.31
CA CYS A 95 2.37 -27.23 3.97
C CYS A 95 3.77 -27.81 4.04
N THR A 96 4.08 -28.71 3.12
CA THR A 96 5.36 -29.42 3.04
C THR A 96 6.11 -29.17 1.73
N ASN A 97 5.52 -28.44 0.81
CA ASN A 97 6.14 -28.08 -0.47
C ASN A 97 5.76 -26.66 -0.91
N PRO A 98 6.58 -26.01 -1.77
CA PRO A 98 6.34 -24.63 -2.20
C PRO A 98 4.98 -24.42 -2.88
N GLY A 99 4.50 -25.39 -3.66
CA GLY A 99 3.23 -25.27 -4.39
C GLY A 99 2.01 -25.16 -3.45
N GLU A 100 2.01 -25.88 -2.33
CA GLU A 100 0.97 -25.80 -1.31
C GLU A 100 0.97 -24.41 -0.62
N VAL A 101 2.17 -23.88 -0.33
CA VAL A 101 2.30 -22.54 0.25
C VAL A 101 1.80 -21.50 -0.75
N ILE A 102 2.17 -21.57 -2.04
CA ILE A 102 1.68 -20.67 -3.09
C ILE A 102 0.16 -20.73 -3.18
N ALA A 103 -0.45 -21.93 -3.18
CA ALA A 103 -1.90 -22.08 -3.20
C ALA A 103 -2.58 -21.43 -1.98
N SER A 104 -1.99 -21.61 -0.79
CA SER A 104 -2.46 -20.94 0.44
C SER A 104 -2.33 -19.44 0.32
N ARG A 105 -1.25 -18.88 -0.23
CA ARG A 105 -1.05 -17.46 -0.46
C ARG A 105 -2.07 -16.87 -1.43
N VAL A 106 -2.40 -17.59 -2.51
CA VAL A 106 -3.50 -17.22 -3.43
C VAL A 106 -4.82 -17.11 -2.68
N ALA A 107 -5.17 -18.10 -1.87
CA ALA A 107 -6.42 -18.11 -1.09
C ALA A 107 -6.43 -16.99 -0.04
N MET A 108 -5.30 -16.74 0.63
CA MET A 108 -5.13 -15.60 1.55
C MET A 108 -5.28 -14.27 0.81
N GLY A 109 -4.77 -14.14 -0.42
CA GLY A 109 -4.93 -12.96 -1.28
C GLY A 109 -6.40 -12.67 -1.58
N VAL A 110 -7.20 -13.70 -1.90
CA VAL A 110 -8.66 -13.55 -2.07
C VAL A 110 -9.30 -13.08 -0.75
N GLY A 111 -8.95 -13.70 0.37
CA GLY A 111 -9.45 -13.32 1.70
C GLY A 111 -9.12 -11.87 2.04
N GLY A 112 -7.87 -11.46 1.84
CA GLY A 112 -7.39 -10.10 2.07
C GLY A 112 -8.14 -9.06 1.23
N ALA A 113 -8.34 -9.35 -0.06
CA ALA A 113 -9.11 -8.50 -0.97
C ALA A 113 -10.55 -8.27 -0.52
N LEU A 114 -11.18 -9.26 0.10
CA LEU A 114 -12.53 -9.12 0.68
C LEU A 114 -12.54 -8.32 2.00
N ILE A 115 -11.47 -8.40 2.79
CA ILE A 115 -11.35 -7.73 4.09
C ILE A 115 -11.10 -6.23 3.89
N MET A 116 -10.08 -5.86 3.12
CA MET A 116 -9.53 -4.50 3.11
C MET A 116 -10.56 -3.43 2.71
N PRO A 117 -11.27 -3.52 1.56
CA PRO A 117 -12.28 -2.53 1.19
C PRO A 117 -13.45 -2.49 2.18
N SER A 118 -13.79 -3.63 2.77
CA SER A 118 -14.87 -3.72 3.76
C SER A 118 -14.55 -2.94 5.02
N THR A 119 -13.28 -2.89 5.47
CA THR A 119 -12.89 -2.19 6.70
C THR A 119 -13.14 -0.69 6.59
N LEU A 120 -12.64 -0.04 5.54
CA LEU A 120 -12.81 1.41 5.34
C LEU A 120 -14.28 1.76 5.04
N SER A 121 -15.00 0.94 4.26
CA SER A 121 -16.41 1.20 3.94
C SER A 121 -17.32 1.08 5.16
N ILE A 122 -17.07 0.12 6.07
CA ILE A 122 -17.78 0.03 7.35
C ILE A 122 -17.45 1.24 8.23
N LEU A 123 -16.18 1.65 8.31
CA LEU A 123 -15.77 2.82 9.07
C LEU A 123 -16.55 4.06 8.65
N ILE A 124 -16.62 4.33 7.33
CA ILE A 124 -17.33 5.50 6.79
C ILE A 124 -18.82 5.48 7.10
N THR A 125 -19.43 4.30 7.14
CA THR A 125 -20.87 4.16 7.42
C THR A 125 -21.22 4.20 8.91
N VAL A 126 -20.28 3.80 9.78
CA VAL A 126 -20.50 3.74 11.24
C VAL A 126 -20.20 5.09 11.92
N PHE A 127 -19.22 5.85 11.38
CA PHE A 127 -18.83 7.14 11.94
C PHE A 127 -19.47 8.32 11.22
N GLU A 128 -19.99 9.28 11.99
CA GLU A 128 -20.47 10.55 11.48
C GLU A 128 -19.29 11.41 10.97
N GLU A 129 -19.58 12.37 10.13
CA GLU A 129 -18.59 13.17 9.39
C GLU A 129 -17.57 13.87 10.31
N ASP A 130 -18.02 14.35 11.49
CA ASP A 130 -17.18 15.03 12.49
C ASP A 130 -16.17 14.09 13.19
N GLU A 131 -16.44 12.78 13.25
CA GLU A 131 -15.58 11.77 13.87
C GLU A 131 -14.78 10.94 12.85
N ARG A 132 -15.18 10.91 11.58
CA ARG A 132 -14.51 10.10 10.52
C ARG A 132 -13.03 10.37 10.42
N GLY A 133 -12.60 11.62 10.50
CA GLY A 133 -11.19 11.99 10.45
C GLY A 133 -10.36 11.30 11.55
N LYS A 134 -10.89 11.26 12.77
CA LYS A 134 -10.23 10.59 13.90
C LYS A 134 -10.21 9.08 13.73
N ALA A 135 -11.31 8.49 13.27
CA ALA A 135 -11.42 7.07 13.03
C ALA A 135 -10.48 6.60 11.90
N MET A 136 -10.41 7.36 10.80
CA MET A 136 -9.49 7.09 9.68
C MET A 136 -8.02 7.23 10.11
N ALA A 137 -7.69 8.23 10.93
CA ALA A 137 -6.34 8.38 11.47
C ALA A 137 -5.94 7.19 12.35
N ALA A 138 -6.85 6.72 13.22
CA ALA A 138 -6.60 5.55 14.06
C ALA A 138 -6.45 4.27 13.20
N TRP A 139 -7.32 4.05 12.22
CA TRP A 139 -7.25 2.92 11.30
C TRP A 139 -5.95 2.94 10.47
N GLY A 140 -5.57 4.07 9.88
CA GLY A 140 -4.33 4.21 9.13
C GLY A 140 -3.06 4.02 9.98
N SER A 141 -3.13 4.35 11.28
CA SER A 141 -2.01 4.17 12.22
C SER A 141 -1.66 2.70 12.47
N VAL A 142 -2.62 1.79 12.27
CA VAL A 142 -2.41 0.34 12.44
C VAL A 142 -1.38 -0.19 11.43
N SER A 143 -1.37 0.32 10.21
CA SER A 143 -0.38 -0.06 9.20
C SER A 143 1.05 0.28 9.64
N MET A 144 1.25 1.40 10.34
CA MET A 144 2.55 1.79 10.88
C MET A 144 2.98 0.90 12.05
N LEU A 145 2.04 0.53 12.93
CA LEU A 145 2.31 -0.42 14.00
C LEU A 145 2.68 -1.80 13.45
N GLY A 146 1.98 -2.24 12.41
CA GLY A 146 2.29 -3.48 11.71
C GLY A 146 3.68 -3.45 11.05
N LEU A 147 4.04 -2.35 10.38
CA LEU A 147 5.34 -2.20 9.73
C LEU A 147 6.51 -2.40 10.70
N VAL A 148 6.44 -1.81 11.90
CA VAL A 148 7.51 -1.91 12.91
C VAL A 148 7.41 -3.20 13.72
N GLY A 149 6.20 -3.59 14.10
CA GLY A 149 5.97 -4.75 14.98
C GLY A 149 6.17 -6.09 14.29
N SER A 150 5.85 -6.19 12.99
CA SER A 150 5.86 -7.47 12.28
C SER A 150 7.25 -8.10 12.13
N PRO A 151 8.33 -7.38 11.81
CA PRO A 151 9.66 -7.98 11.76
C PRO A 151 10.13 -8.49 13.12
N VAL A 152 9.79 -7.77 14.20
CA VAL A 152 10.13 -8.18 15.59
C VAL A 152 9.35 -9.44 15.94
N LEU A 153 8.03 -9.43 15.70
CA LEU A 153 7.16 -10.57 15.95
C LEU A 153 7.57 -11.78 15.11
N GLY A 154 7.82 -11.57 13.82
CA GLY A 154 8.27 -12.62 12.89
C GLY A 154 9.61 -13.22 13.33
N GLY A 155 10.59 -12.39 13.71
CA GLY A 155 11.88 -12.84 14.23
C GLY A 155 11.73 -13.69 15.49
N VAL A 156 10.98 -13.23 16.49
CA VAL A 156 10.73 -13.98 17.73
C VAL A 156 10.02 -15.33 17.45
N LEU A 157 9.07 -15.34 16.51
CA LEU A 157 8.34 -16.56 16.16
C LEU A 157 9.26 -17.60 15.47
N ILE A 158 10.15 -17.13 14.58
CA ILE A 158 11.08 -18.01 13.87
C ILE A 158 12.17 -18.54 14.81
N ASP A 159 12.70 -17.68 15.69
CA ASP A 159 13.77 -18.06 16.62
C ASP A 159 13.32 -19.11 17.66
N HIS A 160 12.05 -19.08 18.09
CA HIS A 160 11.55 -19.97 19.15
C HIS A 160 10.68 -21.12 18.63
N PHE A 161 10.15 -21.00 17.42
CA PHE A 161 9.26 -22.00 16.82
C PHE A 161 9.76 -22.36 15.41
N SER A 162 8.91 -22.26 14.42
CA SER A 162 9.26 -22.47 13.01
C SER A 162 8.58 -21.42 12.13
N TRP A 163 8.96 -21.32 10.86
CA TRP A 163 8.32 -20.41 9.91
C TRP A 163 6.80 -20.60 9.80
N HIS A 164 6.29 -21.81 10.06
CA HIS A 164 4.85 -22.10 10.11
C HIS A 164 4.09 -21.25 11.14
N SER A 165 4.76 -20.86 12.23
CA SER A 165 4.17 -20.07 13.30
C SER A 165 3.71 -18.67 12.85
N ILE A 166 4.31 -18.11 11.79
CA ILE A 166 3.91 -16.83 11.18
C ILE A 166 2.48 -16.93 10.63
N PHE A 167 2.13 -18.07 10.04
CA PHE A 167 0.76 -18.29 9.57
C PHE A 167 -0.17 -18.61 10.73
N PHE A 168 0.29 -19.37 11.71
CA PHE A 168 -0.55 -19.78 12.85
C PHE A 168 -1.03 -18.57 13.68
N ILE A 169 -0.21 -17.52 13.84
CA ILE A 169 -0.57 -16.34 14.63
C ILE A 169 -1.78 -15.58 14.06
N ASN A 170 -2.04 -15.69 12.77
CA ASN A 170 -3.19 -15.08 12.13
C ASN A 170 -4.51 -15.69 12.63
N VAL A 171 -4.51 -16.99 12.94
CA VAL A 171 -5.73 -17.74 13.29
C VAL A 171 -6.43 -17.19 14.54
N PRO A 172 -5.77 -17.03 15.71
CA PRO A 172 -6.43 -16.48 16.88
C PRO A 172 -6.93 -15.03 16.67
N VAL A 173 -6.20 -14.21 15.91
CA VAL A 173 -6.62 -12.84 15.61
C VAL A 173 -7.86 -12.84 14.71
N VAL A 174 -7.90 -13.70 13.70
CA VAL A 174 -9.07 -13.88 12.82
C VAL A 174 -10.29 -14.36 13.59
N VAL A 175 -10.14 -15.35 14.47
CA VAL A 175 -11.25 -15.86 15.30
C VAL A 175 -11.81 -14.74 16.19
N LEU A 176 -10.92 -13.96 16.83
CA LEU A 176 -11.31 -12.82 17.63
C LEU A 176 -12.04 -11.77 16.80
N ALA A 177 -11.50 -11.42 15.62
CA ALA A 177 -12.10 -10.43 14.71
C ALA A 177 -13.49 -10.88 14.23
N ILE A 178 -13.66 -12.14 13.84
CA ILE A 178 -14.95 -12.70 13.40
C ILE A 178 -15.96 -12.65 14.55
N THR A 179 -15.58 -13.14 15.73
CA THR A 179 -16.48 -13.17 16.90
C THR A 179 -16.93 -11.77 17.28
N ALA A 180 -15.99 -10.82 17.33
CA ALA A 180 -16.28 -9.43 17.64
C ALA A 180 -17.13 -8.77 16.52
N ALA A 181 -16.87 -9.06 15.25
CA ALA A 181 -17.69 -8.56 14.13
C ALA A 181 -19.13 -9.04 14.21
N LEU A 182 -19.36 -10.32 14.53
CA LEU A 182 -20.69 -10.88 14.65
C LEU A 182 -21.49 -10.24 15.79
N VAL A 183 -20.85 -9.90 16.92
CA VAL A 183 -21.51 -9.35 18.13
C VAL A 183 -21.69 -7.83 18.05
N LEU A 184 -20.71 -7.12 17.48
CA LEU A 184 -20.63 -5.66 17.59
C LEU A 184 -21.09 -4.93 16.33
N MET A 185 -20.85 -5.51 15.15
CA MET A 185 -21.06 -4.79 13.89
C MET A 185 -22.48 -4.95 13.36
N PRO A 186 -23.19 -3.85 13.05
CA PRO A 186 -24.42 -3.92 12.25
C PRO A 186 -24.07 -4.29 10.80
N GLU A 187 -25.01 -4.92 10.11
CA GLU A 187 -24.88 -5.11 8.67
C GLU A 187 -25.19 -3.80 7.95
N SER A 188 -24.38 -3.46 6.95
CA SER A 188 -24.61 -2.33 6.07
C SER A 188 -24.46 -2.76 4.61
N ARG A 189 -25.30 -2.17 3.76
CA ARG A 189 -25.33 -2.46 2.31
C ARG A 189 -25.50 -1.17 1.55
N GLY A 190 -25.01 -1.14 0.33
CA GLY A 190 -25.44 -0.14 -0.65
C GLY A 190 -26.83 -0.48 -1.24
N PRO A 191 -27.38 0.37 -2.11
CA PRO A 191 -28.58 0.05 -2.87
C PRO A 191 -28.32 -1.19 -3.73
N TRP A 192 -29.36 -2.01 -3.90
CA TRP A 192 -29.24 -3.21 -4.72
C TRP A 192 -28.96 -2.84 -6.18
N GLN A 193 -27.85 -3.29 -6.72
CA GLN A 193 -27.45 -3.11 -8.11
C GLN A 193 -27.24 -4.48 -8.77
N LYS A 194 -27.44 -4.56 -10.08
CA LYS A 194 -27.13 -5.77 -10.84
C LYS A 194 -25.62 -6.04 -10.77
N ALA A 195 -25.28 -7.34 -10.74
CA ALA A 195 -23.87 -7.70 -10.83
C ALA A 195 -23.32 -7.30 -12.20
N ASP A 196 -22.12 -6.78 -12.21
CA ASP A 196 -21.34 -6.58 -13.43
C ASP A 196 -20.21 -7.62 -13.50
N PRO A 197 -20.49 -8.85 -13.96
CA PRO A 197 -19.47 -9.90 -14.00
C PRO A 197 -18.37 -9.60 -15.04
N LEU A 198 -18.70 -8.90 -16.14
CA LEU A 198 -17.71 -8.56 -17.15
C LEU A 198 -16.77 -7.46 -16.67
N GLY A 199 -17.29 -6.40 -16.03
CA GLY A 199 -16.47 -5.39 -15.39
C GLY A 199 -15.58 -5.99 -14.29
N ALA A 200 -16.11 -6.91 -13.48
CA ALA A 200 -15.35 -7.62 -12.45
C ALA A 200 -14.19 -8.44 -13.04
N VAL A 201 -14.42 -9.19 -14.13
CA VAL A 201 -13.37 -9.97 -14.79
C VAL A 201 -12.33 -9.05 -15.46
N LEU A 202 -12.78 -8.02 -16.18
CA LEU A 202 -11.88 -7.08 -16.85
C LEU A 202 -11.00 -6.32 -15.84
N SER A 203 -11.57 -5.85 -14.73
CA SER A 203 -10.81 -5.18 -13.69
C SER A 203 -9.82 -6.13 -13.00
N ALA A 204 -10.25 -7.35 -12.65
CA ALA A 204 -9.40 -8.33 -11.99
C ALA A 204 -8.22 -8.75 -12.88
N VAL A 205 -8.49 -9.12 -14.13
CA VAL A 205 -7.45 -9.50 -15.10
C VAL A 205 -6.52 -8.31 -15.38
N GLY A 206 -7.09 -7.14 -15.61
CA GLY A 206 -6.32 -5.94 -15.93
C GLY A 206 -5.42 -5.48 -14.79
N MET A 207 -5.92 -5.46 -13.55
CA MET A 207 -5.14 -5.09 -12.37
C MET A 207 -4.06 -6.12 -12.05
N THR A 208 -4.40 -7.42 -12.11
CA THR A 208 -3.41 -8.48 -11.93
C THR A 208 -2.28 -8.38 -12.96
N ALA A 209 -2.62 -8.19 -14.23
CA ALA A 209 -1.65 -8.03 -15.31
C ALA A 209 -0.81 -6.75 -15.17
N LEU A 210 -1.42 -5.65 -14.70
CA LEU A 210 -0.71 -4.38 -14.43
C LEU A 210 0.31 -4.55 -13.31
N ILE A 211 -0.08 -5.15 -12.19
CA ILE A 211 0.84 -5.39 -11.06
C ILE A 211 1.94 -6.38 -11.47
N TRP A 212 1.60 -7.41 -12.22
CA TRP A 212 2.61 -8.34 -12.75
C TRP A 212 3.61 -7.63 -13.67
N TRP A 213 3.14 -6.79 -14.60
CA TRP A 213 4.03 -5.98 -15.43
C TRP A 213 4.99 -5.14 -14.59
N ILE A 214 4.48 -4.48 -13.53
CA ILE A 214 5.28 -3.66 -12.63
C ILE A 214 6.35 -4.50 -11.91
N ILE A 215 6.01 -5.71 -11.43
CA ILE A 215 6.93 -6.63 -10.76
C ILE A 215 8.04 -7.12 -11.71
N GLU A 216 7.72 -7.28 -13.00
CA GLU A 216 8.68 -7.76 -14.02
C GLU A 216 9.63 -6.68 -14.54
N ILE A 217 9.30 -5.39 -14.40
CA ILE A 217 10.12 -4.27 -14.89
C ILE A 217 11.59 -4.35 -14.44
N PRO A 218 11.91 -4.58 -13.16
CA PRO A 218 13.30 -4.63 -12.70
C PRO A 218 14.11 -5.79 -13.28
N LYS A 219 13.45 -6.87 -13.73
CA LYS A 219 14.11 -8.10 -14.22
C LYS A 219 14.30 -8.10 -15.72
N HIS A 220 13.27 -7.72 -16.47
CA HIS A 220 13.22 -7.87 -17.92
C HIS A 220 13.11 -6.53 -18.66
N GLY A 221 13.08 -5.40 -17.92
CA GLY A 221 12.77 -4.09 -18.47
C GLY A 221 11.28 -3.93 -18.78
N ALA A 222 10.84 -2.68 -18.93
CA ALA A 222 9.42 -2.35 -19.15
C ALA A 222 8.84 -2.95 -20.45
N PHE A 223 9.65 -3.24 -21.43
CA PHE A 223 9.25 -3.73 -22.77
C PHE A 223 9.91 -5.07 -23.14
N GLY A 224 10.49 -5.80 -22.18
CA GLY A 224 11.02 -7.16 -22.39
C GLY A 224 9.90 -8.17 -22.61
N GLY A 225 10.20 -9.35 -23.16
CA GLY A 225 9.24 -10.34 -23.66
C GLY A 225 7.99 -10.56 -22.76
N THR A 226 8.16 -11.10 -21.55
CA THR A 226 7.03 -11.35 -20.60
C THR A 226 6.40 -10.06 -20.09
N SER A 227 7.19 -9.01 -19.85
CA SER A 227 6.70 -7.69 -19.45
C SER A 227 5.80 -7.07 -20.51
N LEU A 228 6.15 -7.20 -21.81
CA LEU A 228 5.33 -6.67 -22.88
C LEU A 228 3.97 -7.38 -23.00
N VAL A 229 3.94 -8.69 -22.78
CA VAL A 229 2.69 -9.47 -22.80
C VAL A 229 1.78 -9.05 -21.66
N SER A 230 2.32 -8.95 -20.43
CA SER A 230 1.53 -8.51 -19.26
C SER A 230 1.04 -7.07 -19.41
N LEU A 231 1.86 -6.16 -19.97
CA LEU A 231 1.44 -4.80 -20.30
C LEU A 231 0.31 -4.78 -21.33
N ALA A 232 0.43 -5.57 -22.40
CA ALA A 232 -0.62 -5.65 -23.44
C ALA A 232 -1.93 -6.17 -22.84
N VAL A 233 -1.89 -7.22 -22.02
CA VAL A 233 -3.07 -7.74 -21.30
C VAL A 233 -3.66 -6.68 -20.38
N ALA A 234 -2.83 -5.97 -19.62
CA ALA A 234 -3.28 -4.90 -18.73
C ALA A 234 -3.98 -3.77 -19.51
N VAL A 235 -3.37 -3.29 -20.59
CA VAL A 235 -3.93 -2.21 -21.43
C VAL A 235 -5.24 -2.64 -22.06
N VAL A 236 -5.32 -3.85 -22.63
CA VAL A 236 -6.54 -4.35 -23.27
C VAL A 236 -7.65 -4.56 -22.24
N ALA A 237 -7.35 -5.18 -21.11
CA ALA A 237 -8.34 -5.48 -20.07
C ALA A 237 -8.82 -4.20 -19.35
N LEU A 238 -7.92 -3.30 -18.92
CA LEU A 238 -8.30 -2.04 -18.28
C LEU A 238 -8.94 -1.07 -19.27
N GLY A 239 -8.45 -1.01 -20.51
CA GLY A 239 -9.10 -0.24 -21.57
C GLY A 239 -10.51 -0.75 -21.88
N GLY A 240 -10.67 -2.07 -21.98
CA GLY A 240 -11.96 -2.74 -22.10
C GLY A 240 -12.87 -2.47 -20.88
N PHE A 241 -12.33 -2.49 -19.68
CA PHE A 241 -13.03 -2.12 -18.44
C PHE A 241 -13.57 -0.68 -18.51
N VAL A 242 -12.73 0.29 -18.86
CA VAL A 242 -13.13 1.70 -18.98
C VAL A 242 -14.23 1.87 -20.04
N VAL A 243 -14.10 1.23 -21.21
CA VAL A 243 -15.11 1.27 -22.26
C VAL A 243 -16.42 0.65 -21.77
N TRP A 244 -16.35 -0.51 -21.11
CA TRP A 244 -17.51 -1.22 -20.59
C TRP A 244 -18.25 -0.41 -19.51
N GLU A 245 -17.54 0.16 -18.54
CA GLU A 245 -18.10 0.99 -17.46
C GLU A 245 -18.78 2.28 -17.99
N ASN A 246 -18.42 2.76 -19.17
CA ASN A 246 -19.11 3.89 -19.82
C ASN A 246 -20.42 3.49 -20.55
N VAL A 247 -20.61 2.20 -20.84
CA VAL A 247 -21.75 1.71 -21.65
C VAL A 247 -22.76 0.96 -20.80
N VAL A 248 -22.31 0.26 -19.75
CA VAL A 248 -23.18 -0.53 -18.89
C VAL A 248 -24.12 0.38 -18.08
N ALA A 249 -25.40 -0.06 -17.95
CA ALA A 249 -26.43 0.75 -17.28
C ALA A 249 -26.17 0.96 -15.79
N GLU A 250 -25.57 -0.02 -15.11
CA GLU A 250 -25.25 0.03 -13.68
C GLU A 250 -23.74 -0.24 -13.50
N PRO A 251 -22.87 0.79 -13.70
CA PRO A 251 -21.42 0.62 -13.63
C PRO A 251 -20.94 0.29 -12.23
N MET A 252 -20.00 -0.66 -12.12
CA MET A 252 -19.34 -1.01 -10.88
C MET A 252 -18.54 0.19 -10.32
N VAL A 253 -17.82 0.89 -11.21
CA VAL A 253 -17.06 2.10 -10.87
C VAL A 253 -17.63 3.30 -11.64
N PRO A 254 -18.26 4.27 -10.97
CA PRO A 254 -18.77 5.47 -11.64
C PRO A 254 -17.61 6.36 -12.13
N LEU A 255 -17.22 6.24 -13.41
CA LEU A 255 -16.11 7.00 -14.00
C LEU A 255 -16.32 8.52 -13.95
N VAL A 256 -17.56 8.98 -13.75
CA VAL A 256 -17.90 10.39 -13.54
C VAL A 256 -17.18 10.97 -12.31
N LEU A 257 -16.85 10.16 -11.30
CA LEU A 257 -16.08 10.59 -10.13
C LEU A 257 -14.72 11.19 -10.51
N PHE A 258 -14.07 10.67 -11.56
CA PHE A 258 -12.79 11.20 -12.05
C PHE A 258 -12.90 12.59 -12.68
N LYS A 259 -14.11 13.09 -12.98
CA LYS A 259 -14.33 14.48 -13.41
C LYS A 259 -14.34 15.43 -12.21
N GLN A 260 -14.54 14.94 -11.01
CA GLN A 260 -14.52 15.76 -9.79
C GLN A 260 -13.09 16.05 -9.36
N ARG A 261 -12.77 17.33 -9.17
CA ARG A 261 -11.40 17.80 -8.90
C ARG A 261 -10.81 17.21 -7.61
N ASN A 262 -11.59 17.12 -6.54
CA ASN A 262 -11.09 16.59 -5.27
C ASN A 262 -10.90 15.08 -5.33
N PHE A 263 -11.77 14.34 -6.04
CA PHE A 263 -11.60 12.91 -6.27
C PHE A 263 -10.29 12.63 -7.04
N SER A 264 -10.12 13.27 -8.21
CA SER A 264 -8.93 13.10 -9.04
C SER A 264 -7.67 13.63 -8.35
N GLY A 265 -7.75 14.76 -7.65
CA GLY A 265 -6.65 15.31 -6.88
C GLY A 265 -6.26 14.44 -5.69
N GLY A 266 -7.23 13.89 -4.96
CA GLY A 266 -7.01 12.93 -3.88
C GLY A 266 -6.38 11.64 -4.40
N SER A 267 -6.91 11.06 -5.48
CA SER A 267 -6.37 9.85 -6.14
C SER A 267 -4.91 10.06 -6.59
N LEU A 268 -4.65 11.17 -7.29
CA LEU A 268 -3.30 11.50 -7.74
C LEU A 268 -2.34 11.68 -6.55
N SER A 269 -2.77 12.40 -5.52
CA SER A 269 -1.95 12.61 -4.31
C SER A 269 -1.63 11.30 -3.61
N LEU A 270 -2.61 10.40 -3.46
CA LEU A 270 -2.42 9.07 -2.88
C LEU A 270 -1.43 8.24 -3.70
N THR A 271 -1.58 8.19 -5.03
CA THR A 271 -0.65 7.48 -5.91
C THR A 271 0.78 7.96 -5.71
N LEU A 272 0.98 9.28 -5.71
CA LEU A 272 2.30 9.90 -5.65
C LEU A 272 2.95 9.74 -4.26
N VAL A 273 2.15 9.85 -3.19
CA VAL A 273 2.61 9.55 -1.82
C VAL A 273 3.03 8.09 -1.70
N GLN A 274 2.27 7.18 -2.30
CA GLN A 274 2.57 5.74 -2.24
C GLN A 274 3.77 5.34 -3.11
N ILE A 275 3.97 5.98 -4.26
CA ILE A 275 5.20 5.82 -5.07
C ILE A 275 6.43 6.18 -4.22
N GLY A 276 6.40 7.33 -3.55
CA GLY A 276 7.49 7.76 -2.67
C GLY A 276 7.73 6.79 -1.51
N ASN A 277 6.66 6.38 -0.85
CA ASN A 277 6.71 5.53 0.34
C ASN A 277 7.22 4.12 0.03
N GLY A 278 6.64 3.45 -0.97
CA GLY A 278 6.96 2.06 -1.32
C GLY A 278 8.41 1.91 -1.78
N GLY A 279 8.85 2.79 -2.67
CA GLY A 279 10.22 2.75 -3.17
C GLY A 279 11.26 3.10 -2.10
N LEU A 280 10.98 4.08 -1.23
CA LEU A 280 11.90 4.43 -0.15
C LEU A 280 12.10 3.30 0.86
N LEU A 281 11.02 2.62 1.25
CA LEU A 281 11.12 1.49 2.19
C LEU A 281 12.07 0.41 1.66
N LEU A 282 12.00 0.10 0.36
CA LEU A 282 12.92 -0.85 -0.28
C LEU A 282 14.38 -0.37 -0.19
N VAL A 283 14.64 0.88 -0.61
CA VAL A 283 15.99 1.46 -0.65
C VAL A 283 16.58 1.54 0.76
N LEU A 284 15.81 2.04 1.72
CA LEU A 284 16.30 2.26 3.08
C LEU A 284 16.48 0.95 3.86
N THR A 285 15.65 -0.06 3.63
CA THR A 285 15.86 -1.39 4.21
C THR A 285 17.18 -1.98 3.77
N GLN A 286 17.53 -1.86 2.48
CA GLN A 286 18.82 -2.32 1.97
C GLN A 286 19.99 -1.51 2.56
N TYR A 287 19.86 -0.19 2.67
CA TYR A 287 20.85 0.66 3.32
C TYR A 287 21.12 0.22 4.76
N LEU A 288 20.06 0.04 5.55
CA LEU A 288 20.17 -0.36 6.96
C LEU A 288 20.85 -1.73 7.13
N GLN A 289 20.50 -2.69 6.25
CA GLN A 289 21.02 -4.06 6.37
C GLN A 289 22.40 -4.25 5.76
N PHE A 290 22.68 -3.66 4.59
CA PHE A 290 23.91 -3.96 3.84
C PHE A 290 24.99 -2.89 3.97
N VAL A 291 24.62 -1.64 4.30
CA VAL A 291 25.59 -0.56 4.54
C VAL A 291 25.87 -0.40 6.02
N LEU A 292 24.82 -0.29 6.87
CA LEU A 292 24.96 -0.16 8.31
C LEU A 292 25.07 -1.50 9.06
N ASP A 293 24.99 -2.61 8.35
CA ASP A 293 25.15 -3.97 8.88
C ASP A 293 24.18 -4.30 10.03
N TYR A 294 22.92 -3.81 9.89
CA TYR A 294 21.87 -4.06 10.87
C TYR A 294 21.23 -5.43 10.63
N SER A 295 21.00 -6.16 11.73
CA SER A 295 20.14 -7.35 11.66
C SER A 295 18.72 -6.96 11.20
N PRO A 296 17.94 -7.89 10.61
CA PRO A 296 16.57 -7.62 10.18
C PRO A 296 15.69 -6.98 11.27
N VAL A 297 15.83 -7.45 12.52
CA VAL A 297 15.11 -6.90 13.68
C VAL A 297 15.54 -5.46 13.96
N LYS A 298 16.86 -5.19 13.96
CA LYS A 298 17.39 -3.83 14.18
C LYS A 298 16.98 -2.89 13.07
N ALA A 299 16.97 -3.35 11.82
CA ALA A 299 16.47 -2.57 10.67
C ALA A 299 14.97 -2.27 10.79
N GLY A 300 14.16 -3.23 11.24
CA GLY A 300 12.74 -2.99 11.55
C GLY A 300 12.54 -1.93 12.63
N LEU A 301 13.30 -2.03 13.73
CA LEU A 301 13.26 -1.05 14.82
C LEU A 301 13.75 0.35 14.38
N ALA A 302 14.60 0.43 13.37
CA ALA A 302 15.04 1.71 12.80
C ALA A 302 13.88 2.52 12.18
N PHE A 303 12.76 1.91 11.84
CA PHE A 303 11.56 2.60 11.37
C PHE A 303 10.67 3.19 12.49
N VAL A 304 11.01 2.98 13.78
CA VAL A 304 10.26 3.54 14.93
C VAL A 304 10.09 5.06 14.85
N PRO A 305 11.13 5.87 14.51
CA PRO A 305 10.96 7.31 14.38
C PRO A 305 9.89 7.69 13.33
N MET A 306 9.84 6.96 12.21
CA MET A 306 8.82 7.14 11.17
C MET A 306 7.43 6.81 11.69
N ALA A 307 7.25 5.68 12.37
CA ALA A 307 5.97 5.25 12.89
C ALA A 307 5.42 6.24 13.94
N VAL A 308 6.26 6.67 14.88
CA VAL A 308 5.88 7.66 15.93
C VAL A 308 5.50 8.99 15.29
N ALA A 309 6.30 9.49 14.33
CA ALA A 309 6.01 10.73 13.63
C ALA A 309 4.74 10.63 12.77
N ALA A 310 4.48 9.48 12.14
CA ALA A 310 3.25 9.22 11.38
C ALA A 310 2.01 9.21 12.30
N LEU A 311 2.10 8.63 13.50
CA LEU A 311 1.02 8.68 14.51
C LEU A 311 0.70 10.13 14.89
N ILE A 312 1.72 10.93 15.15
CA ILE A 312 1.57 12.37 15.46
C ILE A 312 0.93 13.09 14.26
N GLY A 313 1.45 12.85 13.06
CA GLY A 313 0.94 13.44 11.83
C GLY A 313 -0.53 13.09 11.55
N ASN A 314 -0.91 11.82 11.70
CA ASN A 314 -2.29 11.34 11.55
C ASN A 314 -3.24 12.02 12.55
N GLY A 315 -2.83 12.10 13.83
CA GLY A 315 -3.62 12.75 14.86
C GLY A 315 -3.78 14.26 14.64
N ALA A 316 -2.68 14.95 14.32
CA ALA A 316 -2.68 16.37 14.00
C ALA A 316 -3.46 16.65 12.70
N GLY A 317 -3.26 15.85 11.68
CA GLY A 317 -3.92 15.95 10.38
C GLY A 317 -5.45 15.86 10.49
N ALA A 318 -5.97 14.91 11.27
CA ALA A 318 -7.40 14.79 11.52
C ALA A 318 -8.02 16.06 12.12
N GLY A 319 -7.34 16.68 13.09
CA GLY A 319 -7.81 17.93 13.72
C GLY A 319 -7.66 19.17 12.82
N LEU A 320 -6.57 19.23 12.07
CA LEU A 320 -6.27 20.36 11.19
C LEU A 320 -7.12 20.34 9.92
N THR A 321 -7.47 19.19 9.38
CA THR A 321 -8.32 19.07 8.18
C THR A 321 -9.64 19.80 8.35
N ALA A 322 -10.28 19.70 9.53
CA ALA A 322 -11.52 20.41 9.83
C ALA A 322 -11.37 21.95 9.83
N LYS A 323 -10.16 22.44 10.17
CA LYS A 323 -9.88 23.89 10.27
C LYS A 323 -9.42 24.51 8.95
N ILE A 324 -8.45 23.87 8.28
CA ILE A 324 -7.77 24.44 7.11
C ILE A 324 -8.06 23.72 5.78
N GLY A 325 -8.78 22.58 5.83
CA GLY A 325 -9.14 21.79 4.65
C GLY A 325 -8.06 20.79 4.22
N PHE A 326 -8.35 20.00 3.18
CA PHE A 326 -7.47 18.93 2.70
C PHE A 326 -6.19 19.44 2.01
N ARG A 327 -6.32 20.43 1.13
CA ARG A 327 -5.25 20.90 0.24
C ARG A 327 -3.97 21.32 0.97
N PRO A 328 -3.99 22.18 2.00
CA PRO A 328 -2.77 22.58 2.70
C PRO A 328 -2.05 21.42 3.37
N LEU A 329 -2.79 20.43 3.92
CA LEU A 329 -2.21 19.30 4.61
C LEU A 329 -1.52 18.33 3.64
N VAL A 330 -2.12 18.07 2.48
CA VAL A 330 -1.48 17.29 1.42
C VAL A 330 -0.18 17.95 0.99
N LEU A 331 -0.19 19.26 0.73
CA LEU A 331 0.99 19.99 0.25
C LEU A 331 2.11 20.05 1.29
N VAL A 332 1.78 20.32 2.55
CA VAL A 332 2.77 20.33 3.66
C VAL A 332 3.33 18.91 3.86
N GLY A 333 2.47 17.90 3.85
CA GLY A 333 2.89 16.53 4.00
C GLY A 333 3.85 16.09 2.88
N MET A 334 3.52 16.36 1.62
CA MET A 334 4.41 16.06 0.48
C MET A 334 5.70 16.89 0.52
N GLY A 335 5.66 18.13 1.00
CA GLY A 335 6.85 18.95 1.21
C GLY A 335 7.80 18.35 2.27
N LEU A 336 7.27 17.85 3.37
CA LEU A 336 8.04 17.12 4.41
C LEU A 336 8.65 15.82 3.86
N MET A 337 7.89 15.06 3.04
CA MET A 337 8.40 13.87 2.38
C MET A 337 9.55 14.19 1.42
N ALA A 338 9.41 15.24 0.61
CA ALA A 338 10.49 15.70 -0.26
C ALA A 338 11.73 16.14 0.54
N GLY A 339 11.55 16.86 1.65
CA GLY A 339 12.61 17.22 2.58
C GLY A 339 13.32 16.01 3.18
N SER A 340 12.57 14.96 3.52
CA SER A 340 13.12 13.67 3.96
C SER A 340 14.02 13.04 2.88
N PHE A 341 13.57 13.01 1.63
CA PHE A 341 14.36 12.46 0.52
C PHE A 341 15.64 13.25 0.27
N VAL A 342 15.56 14.58 0.31
CA VAL A 342 16.76 15.44 0.22
C VAL A 342 17.71 15.15 1.37
N LEU A 343 17.23 15.02 2.60
CA LEU A 343 18.07 14.70 3.74
C LEU A 343 18.73 13.32 3.61
N LEU A 344 17.97 12.29 3.17
CA LEU A 344 18.51 10.96 2.92
C LEU A 344 19.49 10.92 1.74
N SER A 345 19.39 11.83 0.77
CA SER A 345 20.33 11.88 -0.34
C SER A 345 21.73 12.38 0.08
N THR A 346 21.88 12.96 1.27
CA THR A 346 23.17 13.39 1.83
C THR A 346 23.89 12.31 2.65
N VAL A 347 23.27 11.13 2.79
CA VAL A 347 23.79 10.01 3.58
C VAL A 347 24.83 9.23 2.76
N ASP A 348 25.98 8.94 3.36
CA ASP A 348 27.06 8.14 2.81
C ASP A 348 27.29 6.84 3.61
N ALA A 349 28.34 6.09 3.28
CA ALA A 349 28.64 4.82 3.91
C ALA A 349 29.09 4.96 5.39
N ASP A 350 29.62 6.12 5.77
CA ASP A 350 30.13 6.41 7.11
C ASP A 350 29.12 7.18 7.97
N THR A 351 27.99 7.59 7.39
CA THR A 351 26.94 8.33 8.09
C THR A 351 26.25 7.43 9.10
N GLY A 352 26.29 7.81 10.37
CA GLY A 352 25.55 7.11 11.42
C GLY A 352 24.02 7.22 11.28
N PHE A 353 23.28 6.52 12.14
CA PHE A 353 21.81 6.44 12.08
C PHE A 353 21.06 7.77 12.38
N THR A 354 21.73 8.80 12.90
CA THR A 354 21.07 10.06 13.30
C THR A 354 20.38 10.76 12.15
N VAL A 355 21.06 10.91 11.00
CA VAL A 355 20.48 11.54 9.79
C VAL A 355 19.32 10.72 9.23
N PRO A 356 19.46 9.39 9.01
CA PRO A 356 18.33 8.53 8.65
C PRO A 356 17.15 8.61 9.62
N ALA A 357 17.39 8.67 10.93
CA ALA A 357 16.31 8.77 11.93
C ALA A 357 15.49 10.07 11.80
N VAL A 358 16.17 11.22 11.62
CA VAL A 358 15.51 12.51 11.41
C VAL A 358 14.73 12.49 10.09
N ALA A 359 15.33 11.98 9.03
CA ALA A 359 14.66 11.87 7.74
C ALA A 359 13.42 10.96 7.79
N LEU A 360 13.52 9.81 8.47
CA LEU A 360 12.39 8.93 8.72
C LEU A 360 11.27 9.61 9.52
N ALA A 361 11.63 10.40 10.53
CA ALA A 361 10.63 11.17 11.28
C ALA A 361 9.92 12.21 10.39
N LEU A 362 10.67 12.92 9.52
CA LEU A 362 10.10 13.84 8.54
C LEU A 362 9.17 13.13 7.56
N LEU A 363 9.58 11.96 7.06
CA LEU A 363 8.76 11.14 6.17
C LEU A 363 7.46 10.71 6.84
N GLY A 364 7.57 10.16 8.05
CA GLY A 364 6.41 9.70 8.82
C GLY A 364 5.43 10.84 9.10
N LEU A 365 5.92 12.00 9.54
CA LEU A 365 5.09 13.17 9.77
C LEU A 365 4.41 13.64 8.48
N GLY A 366 5.16 13.69 7.38
CA GLY A 366 4.66 14.08 6.07
C GLY A 366 3.57 13.14 5.55
N ALA A 367 3.82 11.83 5.57
CA ALA A 367 2.85 10.82 5.19
C ALA A 367 1.61 10.83 6.10
N GLY A 368 1.82 10.97 7.43
CA GLY A 368 0.74 11.05 8.41
C GLY A 368 -0.18 12.27 8.21
N LEU A 369 0.33 13.38 7.71
CA LEU A 369 -0.49 14.55 7.36
C LEU A 369 -1.17 14.37 6.00
N ALA A 370 -0.44 13.90 4.97
CA ALA A 370 -0.92 13.84 3.60
C ALA A 370 -1.95 12.74 3.37
N MET A 371 -1.71 11.52 3.89
CA MET A 371 -2.55 10.35 3.60
C MET A 371 -4.00 10.52 4.06
N PRO A 372 -4.31 10.83 5.34
CA PRO A 372 -5.70 10.99 5.75
C PRO A 372 -6.40 12.13 5.02
N ALA A 373 -5.67 13.20 4.70
CA ALA A 373 -6.22 14.33 3.95
C ALA A 373 -6.55 13.95 2.50
N ALA A 374 -5.67 13.18 1.82
CA ALA A 374 -5.90 12.72 0.45
C ALA A 374 -7.03 11.68 0.38
N VAL A 375 -7.07 10.72 1.33
CA VAL A 375 -8.18 9.76 1.47
C VAL A 375 -9.48 10.49 1.75
N GLY A 376 -9.46 11.48 2.64
CA GLY A 376 -10.63 12.31 2.95
C GLY A 376 -11.14 13.11 1.75
N ALA A 377 -10.24 13.66 0.92
CA ALA A 377 -10.61 14.35 -0.31
C ALA A 377 -11.24 13.41 -1.35
N LEU A 378 -10.70 12.19 -1.49
CA LEU A 378 -11.23 11.16 -2.38
C LEU A 378 -12.59 10.64 -1.89
N MET A 379 -12.64 10.19 -0.64
CA MET A 379 -13.85 9.56 -0.07
C MET A 379 -14.99 10.56 0.15
N GLY A 380 -14.67 11.84 0.34
CA GLY A 380 -15.67 12.89 0.51
C GLY A 380 -16.53 13.16 -0.73
N GLU A 381 -16.08 12.74 -1.91
CA GLU A 381 -16.83 12.86 -3.17
C GLU A 381 -17.65 11.59 -3.51
N ILE A 382 -17.54 10.55 -2.67
CA ILE A 382 -18.21 9.26 -2.89
C ILE A 382 -19.46 9.18 -2.02
N PRO A 383 -20.64 8.90 -2.59
CA PRO A 383 -21.84 8.68 -1.81
C PRO A 383 -21.66 7.53 -0.82
N PRO A 384 -22.19 7.62 0.42
CA PRO A 384 -22.08 6.57 1.44
C PRO A 384 -22.58 5.19 0.96
N GLU A 385 -23.53 5.19 0.03
CA GLU A 385 -24.11 3.98 -0.57
C GLU A 385 -23.07 3.21 -1.40
N LYS A 386 -22.09 3.91 -2.00
CA LYS A 386 -21.00 3.35 -2.81
C LYS A 386 -19.66 3.32 -2.06
N ALA A 387 -19.67 3.36 -0.73
CA ALA A 387 -18.46 3.40 0.09
C ALA A 387 -17.56 2.17 -0.10
N GLY A 388 -18.11 1.00 -0.42
CA GLY A 388 -17.33 -0.21 -0.73
C GLY A 388 -16.49 -0.06 -2.01
N VAL A 389 -17.12 0.43 -3.08
CA VAL A 389 -16.40 0.74 -4.34
C VAL A 389 -15.36 1.83 -4.11
N GLY A 390 -15.72 2.88 -3.37
CA GLY A 390 -14.79 3.96 -3.03
C GLY A 390 -13.58 3.48 -2.24
N SER A 391 -13.79 2.63 -1.25
CA SER A 391 -12.74 2.00 -0.47
C SER A 391 -11.85 1.13 -1.35
N ALA A 392 -12.44 0.31 -2.23
CA ALA A 392 -11.70 -0.53 -3.16
C ALA A 392 -10.84 0.29 -4.13
N LEU A 393 -11.36 1.42 -4.65
CA LEU A 393 -10.59 2.35 -5.48
C LEU A 393 -9.41 2.96 -4.70
N ASN A 394 -9.66 3.41 -3.46
CA ASN A 394 -8.61 3.91 -2.58
C ASN A 394 -7.48 2.88 -2.41
N ASP A 395 -7.82 1.64 -2.09
CA ASP A 395 -6.85 0.58 -1.84
C ASP A 395 -6.12 0.17 -3.13
N THR A 396 -6.83 0.11 -4.26
CA THR A 396 -6.24 -0.17 -5.57
C THR A 396 -5.22 0.89 -5.99
N ILE A 397 -5.57 2.18 -5.80
CA ILE A 397 -4.68 3.31 -6.08
C ILE A 397 -3.42 3.24 -5.21
N GLN A 398 -3.57 2.91 -3.93
CA GLN A 398 -2.43 2.78 -3.03
C GLN A 398 -1.53 1.60 -3.41
N GLN A 399 -2.09 0.43 -3.72
CA GLN A 399 -1.32 -0.74 -4.13
C GLN A 399 -0.57 -0.51 -5.44
N ALA A 400 -1.24 0.05 -6.46
CA ALA A 400 -0.59 0.41 -7.72
C ALA A 400 0.53 1.43 -7.51
N GLY A 401 0.31 2.45 -6.66
CA GLY A 401 1.31 3.46 -6.32
C GLY A 401 2.53 2.84 -5.63
N THR A 402 2.32 1.97 -4.64
CA THR A 402 3.41 1.28 -3.92
C THR A 402 4.23 0.40 -4.86
N ALA A 403 3.56 -0.40 -5.71
CA ALA A 403 4.24 -1.27 -6.68
C ALA A 403 5.05 -0.46 -7.70
N LEU A 404 4.48 0.63 -8.24
CA LEU A 404 5.21 1.56 -9.12
C LEU A 404 6.43 2.19 -8.42
N GLY A 405 6.29 2.56 -7.15
CA GLY A 405 7.37 3.11 -6.36
C GLY A 405 8.53 2.14 -6.22
N ILE A 406 8.26 0.91 -5.87
CA ILE A 406 9.25 -0.17 -5.77
C ILE A 406 9.94 -0.39 -7.12
N ALA A 407 9.18 -0.47 -8.21
CA ALA A 407 9.74 -0.69 -9.54
C ALA A 407 10.61 0.48 -10.02
N ILE A 408 10.13 1.72 -9.88
CA ILE A 408 10.84 2.91 -10.35
C ILE A 408 12.11 3.14 -9.51
N LEU A 409 11.99 3.21 -8.18
CA LEU A 409 13.12 3.49 -7.32
C LEU A 409 14.11 2.30 -7.29
N GLY A 410 13.59 1.08 -7.33
CA GLY A 410 14.41 -0.13 -7.42
C GLY A 410 15.22 -0.18 -8.71
N SER A 411 14.62 0.16 -9.85
CA SER A 411 15.32 0.21 -11.15
C SER A 411 16.38 1.32 -11.19
N LEU A 412 16.05 2.53 -10.67
CA LEU A 412 16.99 3.64 -10.58
C LEU A 412 18.18 3.30 -9.67
N LEU A 413 17.91 2.66 -8.54
CA LEU A 413 18.94 2.21 -7.61
C LEU A 413 19.84 1.14 -8.26
N ALA A 414 19.24 0.12 -8.87
CA ALA A 414 19.99 -1.00 -9.47
C ALA A 414 20.87 -0.54 -10.64
N SER A 415 20.34 0.29 -11.55
CA SER A 415 21.12 0.83 -12.66
C SER A 415 22.23 1.76 -12.17
N GLY A 416 21.92 2.69 -11.25
CA GLY A 416 22.90 3.59 -10.67
C GLY A 416 23.99 2.86 -9.88
N TYR A 417 23.67 1.74 -9.22
CA TYR A 417 24.62 0.89 -8.52
C TYR A 417 25.56 0.20 -9.51
N ALA A 418 25.00 -0.45 -10.55
CA ALA A 418 25.80 -1.14 -11.57
C ALA A 418 26.79 -0.20 -12.28
N ASP A 419 26.40 1.04 -12.55
CA ASP A 419 27.23 2.07 -13.21
C ASP A 419 28.38 2.56 -12.32
N LYS A 420 28.23 2.50 -10.99
CA LYS A 420 29.19 3.00 -10.01
C LYS A 420 30.13 1.93 -9.46
N MET A 421 29.85 0.66 -9.73
CA MET A 421 30.72 -0.44 -9.35
C MET A 421 32.02 -0.39 -10.16
N PRO A 422 33.17 -0.74 -9.56
CA PRO A 422 34.50 -0.74 -10.24
C PRO A 422 34.47 -1.58 -11.52
N ALA A 423 35.17 -1.08 -12.55
CA ALA A 423 35.40 -1.83 -13.78
C ALA A 423 36.16 -3.11 -13.46
N GLY A 424 35.64 -4.26 -13.89
CA GLY A 424 36.25 -5.58 -13.61
C GLY A 424 35.60 -6.36 -12.45
N SER A 425 34.63 -5.78 -11.75
CA SER A 425 33.79 -6.53 -10.80
C SER A 425 33.02 -7.64 -11.53
N SER A 426 32.81 -8.76 -10.83
CA SER A 426 32.02 -9.89 -11.36
C SER A 426 30.59 -9.48 -11.67
N GLU A 427 29.93 -10.23 -12.55
CA GLU A 427 28.52 -9.97 -12.89
C GLU A 427 27.60 -9.99 -11.65
N PRO A 428 27.66 -10.96 -10.71
CA PRO A 428 26.87 -10.94 -9.49
C PRO A 428 27.13 -9.71 -8.61
N ALA A 429 28.40 -9.26 -8.52
CA ALA A 429 28.77 -8.08 -7.74
C ALA A 429 28.24 -6.78 -8.37
N ARG A 430 28.14 -6.70 -9.69
CA ARG A 430 27.58 -5.56 -10.41
C ARG A 430 26.05 -5.52 -10.37
N GLN A 431 25.40 -6.67 -10.27
CA GLN A 431 23.93 -6.73 -10.25
C GLN A 431 23.32 -6.32 -8.91
N SER A 432 24.02 -6.54 -7.79
CA SER A 432 23.48 -6.19 -6.48
C SER A 432 24.55 -6.06 -5.39
N ILE A 433 24.28 -5.21 -4.40
CA ILE A 433 25.12 -5.10 -3.20
C ILE A 433 25.21 -6.45 -2.46
N VAL A 434 24.14 -7.24 -2.46
CA VAL A 434 24.11 -8.57 -1.83
C VAL A 434 25.13 -9.49 -2.51
N GLY A 435 25.14 -9.52 -3.84
CA GLY A 435 26.10 -10.31 -4.61
C GLY A 435 27.56 -9.87 -4.37
N ALA A 436 27.80 -8.56 -4.31
CA ALA A 436 29.12 -8.01 -4.01
C ALA A 436 29.61 -8.34 -2.61
N LEU A 437 28.74 -8.20 -1.58
CA LEU A 437 29.10 -8.52 -0.19
C LEU A 437 29.32 -10.03 0.02
N ALA A 438 28.52 -10.89 -0.63
CA ALA A 438 28.73 -12.34 -0.61
C ALA A 438 30.07 -12.74 -1.23
N GLU A 439 30.44 -12.15 -2.38
CA GLU A 439 31.73 -12.38 -3.03
C GLU A 439 32.87 -11.85 -2.18
N ALA A 440 32.74 -10.64 -1.62
CA ALA A 440 33.71 -10.04 -0.72
C ALA A 440 33.98 -10.92 0.51
N GLY A 441 32.93 -11.46 1.13
CA GLY A 441 33.06 -12.38 2.26
C GLY A 441 33.71 -13.71 1.88
N ALA A 442 33.42 -14.26 0.69
CA ALA A 442 34.02 -15.51 0.22
C ALA A 442 35.50 -15.36 -0.11
N LYS A 443 35.94 -14.16 -0.52
CA LYS A 443 37.34 -13.86 -0.92
C LYS A 443 38.14 -13.11 0.15
N ASP A 444 37.52 -12.76 1.27
CA ASP A 444 38.08 -11.89 2.32
C ASP A 444 38.57 -10.53 1.76
N ASP A 445 37.78 -9.98 0.79
CA ASP A 445 38.10 -8.73 0.07
C ASP A 445 37.34 -7.54 0.67
N ALA A 446 37.95 -6.92 1.68
CA ALA A 446 37.41 -5.71 2.32
C ALA A 446 37.32 -4.52 1.34
N GLY A 447 38.16 -4.47 0.30
CA GLY A 447 38.13 -3.42 -0.73
C GLY A 447 36.85 -3.51 -1.59
N LEU A 448 36.46 -4.72 -2.01
CA LEU A 448 35.22 -4.95 -2.75
C LEU A 448 34.02 -4.62 -1.90
N ALA A 449 33.99 -5.01 -0.61
CA ALA A 449 32.90 -4.69 0.31
C ALA A 449 32.73 -3.17 0.48
N HIS A 450 33.82 -2.43 0.64
CA HIS A 450 33.78 -0.97 0.77
C HIS A 450 33.31 -0.31 -0.53
N ALA A 451 33.86 -0.69 -1.67
CA ALA A 451 33.43 -0.18 -2.98
C ALA A 451 31.94 -0.43 -3.26
N ALA A 452 31.40 -1.60 -2.87
CA ALA A 452 29.98 -1.93 -3.01
C ALA A 452 29.09 -1.01 -2.15
N ARG A 453 29.50 -0.73 -0.90
CA ARG A 453 28.76 0.19 -0.01
C ARG A 453 28.80 1.63 -0.53
N GLU A 454 29.92 2.11 -1.02
CA GLU A 454 30.04 3.44 -1.65
C GLU A 454 29.21 3.55 -2.94
N ALA A 455 29.27 2.54 -3.82
CA ALA A 455 28.47 2.50 -5.03
C ALA A 455 26.96 2.54 -4.70
N PHE A 456 26.56 1.80 -3.67
CA PHE A 456 25.16 1.75 -3.22
C PHE A 456 24.69 3.11 -2.67
N THR A 457 25.44 3.72 -1.74
CA THR A 457 25.05 5.01 -1.14
C THR A 457 25.04 6.13 -2.18
N SER A 458 25.97 6.12 -3.12
CA SER A 458 26.01 7.06 -4.24
C SER A 458 24.83 6.87 -5.21
N ALA A 459 24.43 5.63 -5.50
CA ALA A 459 23.21 5.33 -6.28
C ALA A 459 21.95 5.74 -5.52
N MET A 460 21.89 5.45 -4.22
CA MET A 460 20.81 5.85 -3.32
C MET A 460 20.64 7.38 -3.31
N SER A 461 21.71 8.14 -3.16
CA SER A 461 21.69 9.61 -3.21
C SER A 461 21.05 10.14 -4.50
N THR A 462 21.47 9.60 -5.66
CA THR A 462 20.90 9.98 -6.96
C THR A 462 19.42 9.63 -7.04
N THR A 463 19.03 8.39 -6.65
CA THR A 463 17.66 7.90 -6.66
C THR A 463 16.75 8.76 -5.79
N LEU A 464 17.20 9.10 -4.58
CA LEU A 464 16.42 9.93 -3.63
C LEU A 464 16.32 11.39 -4.07
N THR A 465 17.34 11.94 -4.73
CA THR A 465 17.30 13.30 -5.31
C THR A 465 16.25 13.35 -6.42
N VAL A 466 16.22 12.37 -7.33
CA VAL A 466 15.18 12.27 -8.37
C VAL A 466 13.80 12.11 -7.75
N SER A 467 13.69 11.31 -6.69
CA SER A 467 12.42 11.10 -5.97
C SER A 467 11.93 12.37 -5.29
N ALA A 468 12.83 13.15 -4.68
CA ALA A 468 12.49 14.45 -4.09
C ALA A 468 11.91 15.41 -5.13
N ALA A 469 12.57 15.50 -6.29
CA ALA A 469 12.07 16.30 -7.41
C ALA A 469 10.71 15.80 -7.91
N GLY A 470 10.51 14.49 -8.01
CA GLY A 470 9.24 13.86 -8.37
C GLY A 470 8.11 14.20 -7.39
N VAL A 471 8.37 14.11 -6.08
CA VAL A 471 7.37 14.44 -5.04
C VAL A 471 7.06 15.94 -5.03
N LEU A 472 8.04 16.82 -5.26
CA LEU A 472 7.78 18.27 -5.38
C LEU A 472 6.95 18.59 -6.62
N ALA A 473 7.25 18.01 -7.78
CA ALA A 473 6.43 18.14 -8.97
C ALA A 473 4.99 17.65 -8.73
N ALA A 474 4.86 16.53 -8.03
CA ALA A 474 3.60 15.96 -7.59
C ALA A 474 2.83 16.91 -6.65
N ALA A 475 3.50 17.55 -5.71
CA ALA A 475 2.90 18.55 -4.82
C ALA A 475 2.39 19.76 -5.60
N LEU A 476 3.12 20.22 -6.62
CA LEU A 476 2.67 21.31 -7.50
C LEU A 476 1.42 20.90 -8.30
N LEU A 477 1.37 19.68 -8.85
CA LEU A 477 0.18 19.16 -9.52
C LEU A 477 -1.01 19.07 -8.57
N ALA A 478 -0.81 18.53 -7.36
CA ALA A 478 -1.83 18.48 -6.32
C ALA A 478 -2.34 19.89 -5.93
N ALA A 479 -1.45 20.88 -5.89
CA ALA A 479 -1.80 22.26 -5.62
C ALA A 479 -2.73 22.87 -6.68
N VAL A 480 -2.60 22.46 -7.94
CA VAL A 480 -3.46 22.91 -9.04
C VAL A 480 -4.79 22.18 -9.07
N VAL A 481 -4.76 20.86 -8.86
CA VAL A 481 -5.93 19.99 -9.01
C VAL A 481 -6.84 20.03 -7.79
N LEU A 482 -6.30 19.93 -6.57
CA LEU A 482 -7.10 19.93 -5.33
C LEU A 482 -7.74 21.30 -5.08
N ARG A 483 -9.06 21.29 -4.88
CA ARG A 483 -9.79 22.44 -4.30
C ARG A 483 -9.67 22.39 -2.78
N ASN A 484 -9.45 23.56 -2.17
CA ASN A 484 -9.47 23.64 -0.71
C ASN A 484 -10.92 23.57 -0.20
N ARG A 485 -11.32 22.40 0.28
CA ARG A 485 -12.64 22.16 0.86
C ARG A 485 -12.46 21.69 2.30
N LYS A 486 -13.29 22.21 3.19
CA LYS A 486 -13.40 21.69 4.55
C LYS A 486 -14.43 20.57 4.56
N PRO A 487 -14.25 19.51 5.39
CA PRO A 487 -15.28 18.50 5.59
C PRO A 487 -16.61 19.16 6.01
N GLY A 488 -17.73 18.67 5.49
CA GLY A 488 -19.05 19.19 5.82
C GLY A 488 -19.50 20.48 5.10
N ALA A 489 -18.68 21.09 4.25
CA ALA A 489 -19.12 22.15 3.38
C ALA A 489 -19.92 21.56 2.20
N ALA A 490 -21.25 21.48 2.33
CA ALA A 490 -22.10 21.14 1.20
C ALA A 490 -21.82 22.11 0.04
N GLU A 491 -21.73 21.61 -1.19
CA GLU A 491 -21.79 22.45 -2.37
C GLU A 491 -23.14 23.18 -2.33
N ALA A 492 -23.11 24.51 -2.28
CA ALA A 492 -24.31 25.28 -2.65
C ALA A 492 -24.66 24.78 -4.07
N PRO A 493 -25.94 24.41 -4.34
CA PRO A 493 -26.34 24.02 -5.67
C PRO A 493 -25.85 25.10 -6.64
N GLU A 494 -25.05 24.73 -7.65
CA GLU A 494 -24.80 25.66 -8.76
C GLU A 494 -26.18 26.11 -9.23
N ALA A 495 -26.44 27.41 -9.09
CA ALA A 495 -27.67 27.98 -9.61
C ALA A 495 -27.76 27.55 -11.08
N PRO A 496 -28.94 27.05 -11.52
CA PRO A 496 -29.11 26.71 -12.93
C PRO A 496 -28.64 27.92 -13.73
N LYS A 497 -27.72 27.71 -14.68
CA LYS A 497 -27.43 28.74 -15.68
C LYS A 497 -28.76 28.98 -16.38
N GLU A 498 -29.43 30.05 -15.97
CA GLU A 498 -30.57 30.58 -16.71
C GLU A 498 -30.03 30.82 -18.13
N ASP A 499 -30.51 30.04 -19.06
CA ASP A 499 -30.37 30.28 -20.49
C ASP A 499 -31.04 31.64 -20.77
N ILE A 500 -30.20 32.70 -20.81
CA ILE A 500 -30.61 34.04 -21.22
C ILE A 500 -30.94 34.05 -22.74
N ALA A 501 -31.22 32.91 -23.34
CA ALA A 501 -31.55 32.77 -24.76
C ALA A 501 -33.06 32.79 -25.06
N GLU A 502 -33.95 32.82 -24.08
CA GLU A 502 -35.41 32.78 -24.31
C GLU A 502 -36.16 34.07 -24.00
N LEU A 503 -35.51 35.20 -23.80
CA LEU A 503 -36.16 36.51 -23.61
C LEU A 503 -35.84 37.52 -24.74
N ALA A 504 -35.66 37.03 -25.96
CA ALA A 504 -35.53 37.86 -27.15
C ALA A 504 -36.31 37.28 -28.33
N VAL A 505 -37.64 37.19 -28.20
CA VAL A 505 -38.61 37.24 -29.34
C VAL A 505 -39.86 38.02 -28.90
#